data_4d4506a7529dade1b5287de5af7aedf3
#
_entry.id   4d4506a7529dade1b5287de5af7aedf3
#
_cell.length_a   1.000
_cell.length_b   1.000
_cell.length_c   1.000
_cell.angle_alpha   90.00
_cell.angle_beta   90.00
_cell.angle_gamma   90.00
#
_symmetry.space_group_name_H-M   'P 1'
#
loop_
_entity.id
_entity.type
_entity.pdbx_description
1 polymer ?
#
loop_
_entity_poly.entity_id
_entity_poly.type
_entity_poly.pdbx_seq_one_letter_code
_entity_poly.pdbx_strand_id
1 'polypeptide(L)'
;PHFMSWVVVASIFRLILSVNSSGMVNQMLMGMGVIDNPIFFLGDVRYWRGTFFFINVWKDTGWGTILFLATLSGISPDLYEAAQIDGANRWKRLIYITLPALANTIITVFILNLAKVMNLFESVFVTMNDAVVNVSNVLQTYVYRKTFGSGNSDYGYTTAVGLFKSFVGMILVLGCNYASKKVRGRGIV
;
A
#
# COMPACT_ATOMS: atom_id res chain seq x y z
N PRO A 1 -1.94 10.31 8.29
CA PRO A 1 -3.12 9.42 8.33
C PRO A 1 -2.82 7.98 8.78
N HIS A 2 -1.55 7.55 8.73
CA HIS A 2 -1.12 6.18 9.03
C HIS A 2 -1.68 5.60 10.35
N PHE A 3 -1.71 6.40 11.41
CA PHE A 3 -2.20 5.98 12.74
C PHE A 3 -3.72 5.92 12.87
N MET A 4 -4.47 6.38 11.88
CA MET A 4 -5.93 6.26 11.88
C MET A 4 -6.34 4.81 11.59
N SER A 5 -7.38 4.32 12.30
CA SER A 5 -7.94 3.00 11.98
C SER A 5 -8.55 2.97 10.57
N TRP A 6 -8.53 1.81 9.94
CA TRP A 6 -9.13 1.64 8.61
C TRP A 6 -10.64 1.90 8.61
N VAL A 7 -11.33 1.64 9.72
CA VAL A 7 -12.75 1.93 9.87
C VAL A 7 -13.02 3.44 9.75
N VAL A 8 -12.23 4.26 10.45
CA VAL A 8 -12.35 5.72 10.39
C VAL A 8 -11.99 6.23 8.99
N VAL A 9 -10.90 5.75 8.41
CA VAL A 9 -10.50 6.13 7.04
C VAL A 9 -11.59 5.79 6.03
N ALA A 10 -12.11 4.56 6.07
CA ALA A 10 -13.19 4.14 5.18
C ALA A 10 -14.44 5.01 5.34
N SER A 11 -14.80 5.37 6.58
CA SER A 11 -15.96 6.22 6.85
C SER A 11 -15.79 7.64 6.28
N ILE A 12 -14.60 8.23 6.43
CA ILE A 12 -14.27 9.54 5.85
C ILE A 12 -14.37 9.49 4.33
N PHE A 13 -13.74 8.50 3.70
CA PHE A 13 -13.78 8.39 2.24
C PHE A 13 -15.17 8.05 1.70
N ARG A 14 -15.98 7.25 2.41
CA ARG A 14 -17.38 7.04 2.03
C ARG A 14 -18.18 8.33 2.03
N LEU A 15 -17.94 9.22 3.00
CA LEU A 15 -18.61 10.53 3.06
C LEU A 15 -18.15 11.44 1.92
N ILE A 16 -16.84 11.60 1.75
CA ILE A 16 -16.25 12.52 0.75
C ILE A 16 -16.56 12.08 -0.69
N LEU A 17 -16.56 10.76 -0.95
CA LEU A 17 -16.81 10.15 -2.26
C LEU A 17 -18.26 9.75 -2.49
N SER A 18 -19.18 10.14 -1.60
CA SER A 18 -20.60 9.83 -1.70
C SER A 18 -21.20 10.33 -3.02
N VAL A 19 -22.17 9.61 -3.55
CA VAL A 19 -23.00 10.03 -4.70
C VAL A 19 -24.06 11.06 -4.32
N ASN A 20 -24.31 11.24 -3.02
CA ASN A 20 -25.30 12.17 -2.50
C ASN A 20 -24.78 13.61 -2.47
N SER A 21 -25.64 14.56 -2.10
CA SER A 21 -25.29 15.98 -1.93
C SER A 21 -24.19 16.28 -0.90
N SER A 22 -23.80 15.30 -0.07
CA SER A 22 -22.66 15.40 0.86
C SER A 22 -21.32 15.00 0.24
N GLY A 23 -21.33 14.41 -0.96
CA GLY A 23 -20.12 13.94 -1.65
C GLY A 23 -19.30 15.07 -2.26
N MET A 24 -18.37 15.61 -1.48
CA MET A 24 -17.56 16.79 -1.88
C MET A 24 -16.83 16.58 -3.20
N VAL A 25 -16.23 15.40 -3.44
CA VAL A 25 -15.47 15.13 -4.68
C VAL A 25 -16.40 15.13 -5.90
N ASN A 26 -17.55 14.48 -5.83
CA ASN A 26 -18.51 14.48 -6.92
C ASN A 26 -19.06 15.88 -7.21
N GLN A 27 -19.35 16.65 -6.17
CA GLN A 27 -19.81 18.04 -6.36
C GLN A 27 -18.75 18.94 -7.01
N MET A 28 -17.48 18.79 -6.59
CA MET A 28 -16.39 19.54 -7.23
C MET A 28 -16.22 19.15 -8.71
N LEU A 29 -16.26 17.86 -9.03
CA LEU A 29 -16.11 17.39 -10.41
C LEU A 29 -17.28 17.81 -11.30
N MET A 30 -18.51 17.77 -10.79
CA MET A 30 -19.69 18.29 -11.51
C MET A 30 -19.63 19.82 -11.66
N GLY A 31 -19.23 20.54 -10.62
CA GLY A 31 -19.10 22.01 -10.66
C GLY A 31 -18.03 22.50 -11.64
N MET A 32 -16.98 21.68 -11.89
CA MET A 32 -15.95 21.93 -12.90
C MET A 32 -16.36 21.46 -14.31
N GLY A 33 -17.52 20.83 -14.48
CA GLY A 33 -17.97 20.30 -15.76
C GLY A 33 -17.19 19.06 -16.24
N VAL A 34 -16.47 18.38 -15.36
CA VAL A 34 -15.69 17.19 -15.70
C VAL A 34 -16.55 15.94 -15.82
N ILE A 35 -17.63 15.88 -15.04
CA ILE A 35 -18.62 14.80 -15.03
C ILE A 35 -20.03 15.38 -15.02
N ASP A 36 -20.97 14.72 -15.71
CA ASP A 36 -22.38 15.11 -15.74
C ASP A 36 -23.19 14.41 -14.63
N ASN A 37 -22.76 13.25 -14.19
CA ASN A 37 -23.43 12.45 -13.15
C ASN A 37 -22.44 12.03 -12.08
N PRO A 38 -22.86 11.90 -10.81
CA PRO A 38 -22.00 11.51 -9.72
C PRO A 38 -21.47 10.06 -9.91
N ILE A 39 -20.20 9.87 -9.64
CA ILE A 39 -19.51 8.57 -9.73
C ILE A 39 -19.59 7.86 -8.38
N PHE A 40 -20.00 6.59 -8.39
CA PHE A 40 -19.98 5.76 -7.19
C PHE A 40 -18.60 5.09 -7.01
N PHE A 41 -17.60 5.86 -6.61
CA PHE A 41 -16.21 5.46 -6.52
C PHE A 41 -15.95 4.15 -5.76
N LEU A 42 -16.67 3.91 -4.66
CA LEU A 42 -16.52 2.70 -3.83
C LEU A 42 -17.56 1.61 -4.14
N GLY A 43 -18.51 1.85 -5.06
CA GLY A 43 -19.55 0.88 -5.40
C GLY A 43 -19.56 0.47 -6.86
N ASP A 44 -18.77 1.10 -7.72
CA ASP A 44 -18.63 0.72 -9.12
C ASP A 44 -17.33 -0.09 -9.32
N VAL A 45 -17.45 -1.23 -9.97
CA VAL A 45 -16.37 -2.18 -10.30
C VAL A 45 -15.20 -1.50 -11.04
N ARG A 46 -15.50 -0.49 -11.88
CA ARG A 46 -14.50 0.24 -12.69
C ARG A 46 -13.60 1.13 -11.82
N TYR A 47 -14.16 1.76 -10.80
CA TYR A 47 -13.49 2.78 -10.01
C TYR A 47 -12.93 2.25 -8.68
N TRP A 48 -13.48 1.17 -8.15
CA TRP A 48 -13.16 0.67 -6.82
C TRP A 48 -11.65 0.42 -6.62
N ARG A 49 -10.99 -0.28 -7.57
CA ARG A 49 -9.55 -0.60 -7.44
C ARG A 49 -8.68 0.65 -7.42
N GLY A 50 -8.94 1.61 -8.30
CA GLY A 50 -8.22 2.88 -8.36
C GLY A 50 -8.41 3.69 -7.08
N THR A 51 -9.65 3.79 -6.61
CA THR A 51 -10.00 4.47 -5.36
C THR A 51 -9.35 3.81 -4.15
N PHE A 52 -9.41 2.48 -4.06
CA PHE A 52 -8.76 1.70 -3.00
C PHE A 52 -7.25 1.91 -2.99
N PHE A 53 -6.60 1.86 -4.15
CA PHE A 53 -5.17 2.13 -4.29
C PHE A 53 -4.82 3.54 -3.81
N PHE A 54 -5.58 4.54 -4.24
CA PHE A 54 -5.39 5.93 -3.82
C PHE A 54 -5.49 6.09 -2.30
N ILE A 55 -6.51 5.50 -1.66
CA ILE A 55 -6.69 5.55 -0.21
C ILE A 55 -5.51 4.92 0.52
N ASN A 56 -5.00 3.77 0.05
CA ASN A 56 -3.83 3.11 0.64
C ASN A 56 -2.58 3.98 0.52
N VAL A 57 -2.30 4.52 -0.66
CA VAL A 57 -1.15 5.42 -0.88
C VAL A 57 -1.26 6.64 0.04
N TRP A 58 -2.42 7.30 0.07
CA TRP A 58 -2.66 8.46 0.94
C TRP A 58 -2.42 8.13 2.42
N LYS A 59 -2.89 6.97 2.88
CA LYS A 59 -2.74 6.55 4.28
C LYS A 59 -1.28 6.27 4.65
N ASP A 60 -0.53 5.57 3.80
CA ASP A 60 0.77 4.99 4.18
C ASP A 60 2.00 5.79 3.71
N THR A 61 1.84 6.72 2.76
CA THR A 61 2.96 7.52 2.21
C THR A 61 3.73 8.28 3.30
N GLY A 62 3.02 8.90 4.25
CA GLY A 62 3.67 9.67 5.32
C GLY A 62 4.59 8.82 6.21
N TRP A 63 4.16 7.61 6.54
CA TRP A 63 4.97 6.67 7.33
C TRP A 63 6.23 6.21 6.57
N GLY A 64 6.08 5.84 5.31
CA GLY A 64 7.21 5.50 4.44
C GLY A 64 8.20 6.66 4.33
N THR A 65 7.71 7.88 4.17
CA THR A 65 8.53 9.09 4.07
C THR A 65 9.41 9.29 5.32
N ILE A 66 8.89 9.04 6.54
CA ILE A 66 9.67 9.17 7.78
C ILE A 66 10.87 8.22 7.78
N LEU A 67 10.71 6.98 7.34
CA LEU A 67 11.81 6.01 7.26
C LEU A 67 12.92 6.48 6.32
N PHE A 68 12.55 7.04 5.17
CA PHE A 68 13.53 7.59 4.23
C PHE A 68 14.19 8.86 4.76
N LEU A 69 13.45 9.75 5.41
CA LEU A 69 14.01 10.95 6.03
C LEU A 69 15.02 10.61 7.13
N ALA A 70 14.73 9.60 7.96
CA ALA A 70 15.65 9.13 8.98
C ALA A 70 16.96 8.61 8.38
N THR A 71 16.90 7.89 7.26
CA THR A 71 18.11 7.43 6.56
C THR A 71 18.87 8.60 5.94
N LEU A 72 18.16 9.56 5.33
CA LEU A 72 18.78 10.75 4.73
C LEU A 72 19.51 11.60 5.77
N SER A 73 18.95 11.75 6.95
CA SER A 73 19.58 12.50 8.05
C SER A 73 20.89 11.85 8.56
N GLY A 74 21.10 10.57 8.28
CA GLY A 74 22.34 9.85 8.62
C GLY A 74 23.46 9.99 7.57
N ILE A 75 23.22 10.63 6.42
CA ILE A 75 24.24 10.84 5.40
C ILE A 75 25.09 12.04 5.78
N SER A 76 26.44 11.89 5.79
CA SER A 76 27.33 13.02 6.11
C SER A 76 27.16 14.17 5.13
N PRO A 77 26.98 15.40 5.60
CA PRO A 77 26.97 16.60 4.74
C PRO A 77 28.23 16.76 3.91
N ASP A 78 29.38 16.34 4.44
CA ASP A 78 30.68 16.45 3.77
C ASP A 78 30.70 15.78 2.39
N LEU A 79 29.95 14.68 2.21
CA LEU A 79 29.81 14.01 0.90
C LEU A 79 29.14 14.91 -0.14
N TYR A 80 28.17 15.70 0.29
CA TYR A 80 27.47 16.64 -0.59
C TYR A 80 28.30 17.88 -0.89
N GLU A 81 29.10 18.35 0.10
CA GLU A 81 30.01 19.47 -0.07
C GLU A 81 31.16 19.11 -1.01
N ALA A 82 31.83 17.98 -0.80
CA ALA A 82 32.85 17.47 -1.70
C ALA A 82 32.33 17.34 -3.15
N ALA A 83 31.17 16.71 -3.33
CA ALA A 83 30.57 16.58 -4.65
C ALA A 83 30.18 17.96 -5.29
N GLN A 84 29.90 18.96 -4.47
CA GLN A 84 29.64 20.30 -4.95
C GLN A 84 30.91 21.00 -5.43
N ILE A 85 32.01 20.81 -4.74
CA ILE A 85 33.34 21.30 -5.15
C ILE A 85 33.74 20.64 -6.48
N ASP A 86 33.47 19.33 -6.66
CA ASP A 86 33.67 18.58 -7.88
C ASP A 86 32.74 18.97 -9.05
N GLY A 87 31.87 19.98 -8.86
CA GLY A 87 30.94 20.47 -9.88
C GLY A 87 29.74 19.55 -10.11
N ALA A 88 29.38 18.66 -9.17
CA ALA A 88 28.20 17.82 -9.28
C ALA A 88 26.91 18.63 -9.07
N ASN A 89 26.04 18.64 -10.08
CA ASN A 89 24.71 19.24 -9.98
C ASN A 89 23.79 18.43 -9.09
N ARG A 90 22.56 18.94 -8.80
CA ARG A 90 21.57 18.28 -7.94
C ARG A 90 21.23 16.85 -8.38
N TRP A 91 21.11 16.61 -9.69
CA TRP A 91 20.81 15.29 -10.24
C TRP A 91 21.96 14.30 -10.05
N LYS A 92 23.20 14.73 -10.26
CA LYS A 92 24.37 13.88 -10.01
C LYS A 92 24.47 13.49 -8.53
N ARG A 93 24.28 14.45 -7.60
CA ARG A 93 24.27 14.16 -6.15
C ARG A 93 23.16 13.21 -5.76
N LEU A 94 21.94 13.36 -6.34
CA LEU A 94 20.83 12.44 -6.11
C LEU A 94 21.19 11.00 -6.54
N ILE A 95 21.72 10.85 -7.74
CA ILE A 95 21.98 9.51 -8.34
C ILE A 95 23.17 8.83 -7.71
N TYR A 96 24.26 9.56 -7.44
CA TYR A 96 25.54 8.96 -7.03
C TYR A 96 25.77 8.97 -5.51
N ILE A 97 25.06 9.79 -4.73
CA ILE A 97 25.19 9.85 -3.27
C ILE A 97 23.90 9.39 -2.62
N THR A 98 22.80 10.08 -2.88
CA THR A 98 21.56 9.89 -2.14
C THR A 98 20.91 8.53 -2.42
N LEU A 99 20.72 8.14 -3.69
CA LEU A 99 20.09 6.87 -4.03
C LEU A 99 20.91 5.64 -3.58
N PRO A 100 22.23 5.59 -3.74
CA PRO A 100 23.02 4.49 -3.19
C PRO A 100 22.97 4.40 -1.66
N ALA A 101 22.96 5.53 -0.95
CA ALA A 101 22.83 5.56 0.49
C ALA A 101 21.46 5.07 0.98
N LEU A 102 20.38 5.42 0.25
CA LEU A 102 19.02 4.95 0.54
C LEU A 102 18.75 3.49 0.15
N ALA A 103 19.61 2.90 -0.64
CA ALA A 103 19.35 1.62 -1.27
C ALA A 103 19.04 0.48 -0.28
N ASN A 104 19.69 0.45 0.88
CA ASN A 104 19.40 -0.54 1.92
C ASN A 104 18.01 -0.33 2.51
N THR A 105 17.64 0.92 2.76
CA THR A 105 16.30 1.27 3.28
C THR A 105 15.21 0.93 2.27
N ILE A 106 15.43 1.20 0.98
CA ILE A 106 14.49 0.82 -0.09
C ILE A 106 14.22 -0.68 -0.08
N ILE A 107 15.27 -1.51 -0.02
CA ILE A 107 15.13 -2.96 0.00
C ILE A 107 14.44 -3.44 1.28
N THR A 108 14.82 -2.89 2.43
CA THR A 108 14.19 -3.24 3.71
C THR A 108 12.69 -2.95 3.69
N VAL A 109 12.32 -1.74 3.29
CA VAL A 109 10.91 -1.33 3.18
C VAL A 109 10.16 -2.19 2.15
N PHE A 110 10.79 -2.52 1.03
CA PHE A 110 10.21 -3.38 0.01
C PHE A 110 9.93 -4.79 0.53
N ILE A 111 10.89 -5.44 1.22
CA ILE A 111 10.70 -6.77 1.81
C ILE A 111 9.61 -6.75 2.90
N LEU A 112 9.60 -5.72 3.75
CA LEU A 112 8.54 -5.57 4.77
C LEU A 112 7.15 -5.39 4.15
N ASN A 113 7.03 -4.67 3.03
CA ASN A 113 5.77 -4.53 2.32
C ASN A 113 5.35 -5.83 1.61
N LEU A 114 6.29 -6.60 1.08
CA LEU A 114 5.99 -7.93 0.53
C LEU A 114 5.43 -8.88 1.58
N ALA A 115 5.96 -8.84 2.81
CA ALA A 115 5.42 -9.64 3.91
C ALA A 115 3.96 -9.30 4.23
N LYS A 116 3.53 -8.05 3.97
CA LYS A 116 2.16 -7.58 4.22
C LYS A 116 1.21 -7.84 3.05
N VAL A 117 1.72 -8.02 1.83
CA VAL A 117 0.90 -8.14 0.60
C VAL A 117 -0.19 -9.22 0.70
N MET A 118 0.12 -10.35 1.33
CA MET A 118 -0.84 -11.45 1.52
C MET A 118 -1.78 -11.24 2.72
N ASN A 119 -1.62 -10.16 3.48
CA ASN A 119 -2.36 -9.89 4.72
C ASN A 119 -3.32 -8.69 4.60
N LEU A 120 -3.80 -8.40 3.40
CA LEU A 120 -4.79 -7.35 3.16
C LEU A 120 -6.18 -7.82 3.58
N PHE A 121 -6.56 -7.60 4.83
CA PHE A 121 -7.90 -7.92 5.33
C PHE A 121 -8.69 -6.65 5.66
N GLU A 122 -8.25 -5.91 6.68
CA GLU A 122 -9.01 -4.81 7.26
C GLU A 122 -9.35 -3.72 6.24
N SER A 123 -8.36 -3.27 5.47
CA SER A 123 -8.54 -2.23 4.44
C SER A 123 -9.57 -2.62 3.39
N VAL A 124 -9.51 -3.85 2.91
CA VAL A 124 -10.46 -4.37 1.92
C VAL A 124 -11.83 -4.59 2.56
N PHE A 125 -11.87 -5.24 3.72
CA PHE A 125 -13.12 -5.60 4.41
C PHE A 125 -14.00 -4.38 4.71
N VAL A 126 -13.39 -3.27 5.18
CA VAL A 126 -14.15 -2.05 5.50
C VAL A 126 -14.50 -1.20 4.28
N THR A 127 -13.82 -1.36 3.14
CA THR A 127 -14.10 -0.58 1.92
C THR A 127 -14.95 -1.33 0.91
N MET A 128 -15.01 -2.66 0.98
CA MET A 128 -15.82 -3.47 0.07
C MET A 128 -17.33 -3.38 0.37
N ASN A 129 -18.12 -3.69 -0.63
CA ASN A 129 -19.56 -3.91 -0.54
C ASN A 129 -19.98 -4.98 -1.56
N ASP A 130 -21.26 -5.40 -1.54
CA ASP A 130 -21.74 -6.49 -2.38
C ASP A 130 -21.63 -6.21 -3.89
N ALA A 131 -21.73 -4.95 -4.31
CA ALA A 131 -21.63 -4.57 -5.73
C ALA A 131 -20.22 -4.77 -6.31
N VAL A 132 -19.18 -4.70 -5.48
CA VAL A 132 -17.77 -4.76 -5.91
C VAL A 132 -17.03 -6.02 -5.43
N VAL A 133 -17.73 -6.99 -4.84
CA VAL A 133 -17.12 -8.23 -4.33
C VAL A 133 -16.22 -8.91 -5.35
N ASN A 134 -16.65 -8.96 -6.61
CA ASN A 134 -15.90 -9.64 -7.69
C ASN A 134 -14.52 -9.03 -7.96
N VAL A 135 -14.31 -7.76 -7.63
CA VAL A 135 -13.04 -7.04 -7.87
C VAL A 135 -12.28 -6.72 -6.58
N SER A 136 -12.96 -6.75 -5.43
CA SER A 136 -12.41 -6.41 -4.13
C SER A 136 -11.99 -7.63 -3.30
N ASN A 137 -12.53 -8.82 -3.61
CA ASN A 137 -12.28 -10.02 -2.82
C ASN A 137 -10.80 -10.42 -2.87
N VAL A 138 -10.18 -10.53 -1.71
CA VAL A 138 -8.81 -11.00 -1.52
C VAL A 138 -8.82 -12.30 -0.72
N LEU A 139 -7.70 -13.02 -0.69
CA LEU A 139 -7.62 -14.32 -0.02
C LEU A 139 -8.08 -14.29 1.45
N GLN A 140 -7.76 -13.22 2.18
CA GLN A 140 -8.18 -13.03 3.57
C GLN A 140 -9.70 -12.83 3.72
N THR A 141 -10.31 -12.01 2.87
CA THR A 141 -11.76 -11.81 2.90
C THR A 141 -12.52 -13.02 2.40
N TYR A 142 -11.93 -13.78 1.47
CA TYR A 142 -12.45 -15.07 1.03
C TYR A 142 -12.47 -16.10 2.17
N VAL A 143 -11.35 -16.26 2.89
CA VAL A 143 -11.24 -17.14 4.06
C VAL A 143 -12.28 -16.73 5.11
N TYR A 144 -12.37 -15.44 5.43
CA TYR A 144 -13.34 -14.92 6.39
C TYR A 144 -14.78 -15.28 6.02
N ARG A 145 -15.18 -15.06 4.77
CA ARG A 145 -16.53 -15.37 4.28
C ARG A 145 -16.83 -16.87 4.31
N LYS A 146 -15.85 -17.71 3.97
CA LYS A 146 -16.01 -19.17 4.03
C LYS A 146 -16.05 -19.70 5.46
N THR A 147 -15.39 -19.02 6.40
CA THR A 147 -15.39 -19.41 7.82
C THR A 147 -16.67 -18.97 8.53
N PHE A 148 -17.17 -17.75 8.25
CA PHE A 148 -18.24 -17.11 9.03
C PHE A 148 -19.52 -16.81 8.25
N GLY A 149 -19.50 -16.90 6.92
CA GLY A 149 -20.56 -16.30 6.07
C GLY A 149 -21.63 -17.25 5.54
N SER A 150 -21.55 -18.57 5.69
CA SER A 150 -22.42 -19.46 4.91
C SER A 150 -22.96 -20.71 5.61
N GLY A 151 -23.16 -20.68 6.91
CA GLY A 151 -23.81 -21.80 7.62
C GLY A 151 -23.10 -23.17 7.60
N ASN A 152 -22.27 -23.42 6.60
CA ASN A 152 -21.38 -24.58 6.48
C ASN A 152 -19.92 -24.12 6.53
N SER A 153 -19.44 -23.89 7.74
CA SER A 153 -18.06 -23.50 7.99
C SER A 153 -17.12 -24.69 7.80
N ASP A 154 -16.33 -24.66 6.73
CA ASP A 154 -15.27 -25.65 6.53
C ASP A 154 -13.95 -25.14 7.10
N TYR A 155 -13.76 -25.37 8.39
CA TYR A 155 -12.54 -24.94 9.10
C TYR A 155 -11.29 -25.64 8.58
N GLY A 156 -11.38 -26.89 8.11
CA GLY A 156 -10.26 -27.61 7.53
C GLY A 156 -9.76 -26.95 6.27
N TYR A 157 -10.67 -26.64 5.36
CA TYR A 157 -10.35 -25.95 4.12
C TYR A 157 -9.79 -24.53 4.36
N THR A 158 -10.43 -23.73 5.21
CA THR A 158 -9.97 -22.37 5.48
C THR A 158 -8.62 -22.31 6.19
N THR A 159 -8.35 -23.29 7.06
CA THR A 159 -7.02 -23.46 7.68
C THR A 159 -5.96 -23.82 6.63
N ALA A 160 -6.26 -24.74 5.71
CA ALA A 160 -5.36 -25.12 4.63
C ALA A 160 -5.01 -23.92 3.73
N VAL A 161 -6.00 -23.09 3.37
CA VAL A 161 -5.80 -21.84 2.60
C VAL A 161 -4.94 -20.85 3.40
N GLY A 162 -5.15 -20.74 4.71
CA GLY A 162 -4.33 -19.90 5.60
C GLY A 162 -2.87 -20.34 5.66
N LEU A 163 -2.61 -21.64 5.76
CA LEU A 163 -1.26 -22.25 5.73
C LEU A 163 -0.59 -22.02 4.37
N PHE A 164 -1.32 -22.27 3.28
CA PHE A 164 -0.82 -22.02 1.92
C PHE A 164 -0.41 -20.54 1.75
N LYS A 165 -1.24 -19.60 2.20
CA LYS A 165 -0.94 -18.18 2.19
C LYS A 165 0.37 -17.87 2.94
N SER A 166 0.53 -18.45 4.14
CA SER A 166 1.73 -18.23 4.96
C SER A 166 2.99 -18.80 4.30
N PHE A 167 2.85 -19.97 3.66
CA PHE A 167 3.93 -20.59 2.90
C PHE A 167 4.35 -19.73 1.69
N VAL A 168 3.40 -19.24 0.92
CA VAL A 168 3.69 -18.31 -0.21
C VAL A 168 4.35 -17.03 0.30
N GLY A 169 3.84 -16.45 1.39
CA GLY A 169 4.45 -15.25 2.01
C GLY A 169 5.90 -15.49 2.44
N MET A 170 6.19 -16.64 3.04
CA MET A 170 7.53 -17.03 3.42
C MET A 170 8.46 -17.15 2.20
N ILE A 171 8.02 -17.80 1.13
CA ILE A 171 8.80 -17.93 -0.11
C ILE A 171 9.11 -16.55 -0.70
N LEU A 172 8.13 -15.64 -0.75
CA LEU A 172 8.31 -14.29 -1.26
C LEU A 172 9.36 -13.52 -0.46
N VAL A 173 9.27 -13.54 0.86
CA VAL A 173 10.20 -12.84 1.76
C VAL A 173 11.62 -13.42 1.65
N LEU A 174 11.76 -14.74 1.77
CA LEU A 174 13.06 -15.39 1.67
C LEU A 174 13.68 -15.25 0.28
N GLY A 175 12.88 -15.38 -0.79
CA GLY A 175 13.33 -15.20 -2.16
C GLY A 175 13.84 -13.79 -2.41
N CYS A 176 13.11 -12.75 -1.97
CA CYS A 176 13.56 -11.36 -2.09
C CYS A 176 14.79 -11.07 -1.24
N ASN A 177 14.87 -11.62 -0.02
CA ASN A 177 16.04 -11.48 0.82
C ASN A 177 17.27 -12.14 0.19
N TYR A 178 17.13 -13.35 -0.37
CA TYR A 178 18.20 -14.02 -1.10
C TYR A 178 18.66 -13.24 -2.33
N ALA A 179 17.71 -12.73 -3.13
CA ALA A 179 18.03 -11.89 -4.29
C ALA A 179 18.76 -10.60 -3.87
N SER A 180 18.32 -9.94 -2.81
CA SER A 180 18.98 -8.77 -2.24
C SER A 180 20.41 -9.09 -1.80
N LYS A 181 20.62 -10.22 -1.11
CA LYS A 181 21.94 -10.66 -0.64
C LYS A 181 22.88 -10.94 -1.81
N LYS A 182 22.39 -11.54 -2.89
CA LYS A 182 23.19 -11.84 -4.09
C LYS A 182 23.60 -10.58 -4.86
N VAL A 183 22.73 -9.57 -4.93
CA VAL A 183 22.99 -8.33 -5.68
C VAL A 183 23.87 -7.35 -4.90
N ARG A 184 23.75 -7.30 -3.58
CA ARG A 184 24.40 -6.27 -2.74
C ARG A 184 25.31 -6.81 -1.63
N GLY A 185 25.44 -8.12 -1.50
CA GLY A 185 26.23 -8.73 -0.44
C GLY A 185 25.62 -8.61 0.98
N ARG A 186 24.43 -8.00 1.13
CA ARG A 186 23.76 -7.84 2.42
C ARG A 186 22.29 -8.24 2.28
N GLY A 187 21.81 -9.12 3.19
CA GLY A 187 20.42 -9.43 3.42
C GLY A 187 19.92 -8.75 4.70
N ILE A 188 18.62 -8.88 4.98
CA ILE A 188 18.00 -8.40 6.23
C ILE A 188 17.98 -9.54 7.26
N VAL A 189 17.89 -10.78 6.79
CA VAL A 189 17.90 -12.01 7.57
C VAL A 189 19.04 -12.90 7.10
#